data_066b3afdf49920aedcd877ef12f7f996
#
_entry.id   066b3afdf49920aedcd877ef12f7f996
#
_cell.length_a   1.000
_cell.length_b   1.000
_cell.length_c   1.000
_cell.angle_alpha   90.00
_cell.angle_beta   90.00
_cell.angle_gamma   90.00
#
_symmetry.space_group_name_H-M   'P 1'
#
loop_
_entity.id
_entity.type
_entity.pdbx_description
1 polymer ?
#
loop_
_entity_poly.entity_id
_entity_poly.type
_entity_poly.pdbx_seq_one_letter_code
_entity_poly.pdbx_strand_id
1 'polypeptide(L)'
;MKNTSKFQNVVIATIVGWLVLFVFLPNLMIIATSFLTRDDANFVKLVFTLDNYSRLLDPVYYDVLLHSLNMALLATLACLALGYPFAWFLARLPQKVRPLLLFLLIVPFWTNSLIRIYGLKIFLSTKGYLNEFLLWLGVIDTPIRIMFTPSAVIIGLVYILLPFMVMPLYSSIEKLDRPLLEAAKDLGASKLQTFIRIIIPLTMPGIIAGCLLVMLPAMGLFYVSDLMGGAKNLLIGNVIKSQFLNIRDWPFGAATSITLTLVMGLMLLIYWRAARLLNKKVELE
;
A
#
# COMPACT_ATOMS: atom_id res chain seq x y z
N MET A 1 36.88 -24.69 -11.25
CA MET A 1 35.45 -24.76 -10.89
C MET A 1 35.12 -25.03 -9.38
N LYS A 2 36.03 -25.62 -8.56
CA LYS A 2 35.74 -25.89 -7.11
C LYS A 2 35.71 -24.67 -6.19
N ASN A 3 36.34 -23.55 -6.54
CA ASN A 3 36.37 -22.36 -5.68
C ASN A 3 35.11 -21.47 -5.77
N THR A 4 34.41 -21.48 -6.91
CA THR A 4 33.14 -20.75 -7.07
C THR A 4 32.03 -21.30 -6.20
N SER A 5 31.98 -22.61 -5.97
CA SER A 5 30.99 -23.27 -5.12
C SER A 5 31.19 -22.89 -3.63
N LYS A 6 32.42 -22.78 -3.11
CA LYS A 6 32.70 -22.38 -1.72
C LYS A 6 32.37 -20.92 -1.48
N PHE A 7 32.73 -20.01 -2.37
CA PHE A 7 32.39 -18.58 -2.28
C PHE A 7 30.87 -18.40 -2.34
N GLN A 8 30.20 -19.06 -3.27
CA GLN A 8 28.74 -19.02 -3.38
C GLN A 8 28.06 -19.51 -2.09
N ASN A 9 28.52 -20.61 -1.51
CA ASN A 9 27.96 -21.14 -0.25
C ASN A 9 28.18 -20.18 0.92
N VAL A 10 29.33 -19.52 1.02
CA VAL A 10 29.62 -18.51 2.04
C VAL A 10 28.67 -17.31 1.88
N VAL A 11 28.49 -16.78 0.66
CA VAL A 11 27.56 -15.66 0.39
C VAL A 11 26.14 -16.05 0.74
N ILE A 12 25.67 -17.23 0.32
CA ILE A 12 24.33 -17.72 0.64
C ILE A 12 24.16 -17.86 2.17
N ALA A 13 25.13 -18.50 2.85
CA ALA A 13 25.08 -18.67 4.32
C ALA A 13 25.04 -17.34 5.06
N THR A 14 25.81 -16.34 4.60
CA THR A 14 25.81 -14.99 5.19
C THR A 14 24.46 -14.31 5.01
N ILE A 15 23.86 -14.36 3.81
CA ILE A 15 22.55 -13.76 3.53
C ILE A 15 21.46 -14.48 4.33
N VAL A 16 21.46 -15.82 4.34
CA VAL A 16 20.49 -16.61 5.11
C VAL A 16 20.64 -16.34 6.61
N GLY A 17 21.87 -16.34 7.13
CA GLY A 17 22.14 -16.01 8.53
C GLY A 17 21.65 -14.62 8.92
N TRP A 18 21.86 -13.63 8.06
CA TRP A 18 21.35 -12.28 8.25
C TRP A 18 19.82 -12.24 8.27
N LEU A 19 19.16 -12.91 7.31
CA LEU A 19 17.69 -12.99 7.24
C LEU A 19 17.11 -13.70 8.47
N VAL A 20 17.74 -14.79 8.92
CA VAL A 20 17.29 -15.51 10.13
C VAL A 20 17.41 -14.61 11.36
N LEU A 21 18.53 -13.93 11.53
CA LEU A 21 18.78 -13.11 12.73
C LEU A 21 17.93 -11.84 12.77
N PHE A 22 17.81 -11.12 11.66
CA PHE A 22 17.18 -9.80 11.63
C PHE A 22 15.73 -9.79 11.14
N VAL A 23 15.29 -10.82 10.45
CA VAL A 23 13.91 -10.92 9.95
C VAL A 23 13.14 -12.02 10.66
N PHE A 24 13.63 -13.27 10.61
CA PHE A 24 12.88 -14.42 11.14
C PHE A 24 12.77 -14.39 12.66
N LEU A 25 13.86 -14.16 13.37
CA LEU A 25 13.87 -14.20 14.84
C LEU A 25 13.00 -13.11 15.48
N PRO A 26 13.03 -11.80 15.06
CA PRO A 26 12.11 -10.79 15.59
C PRO A 26 10.64 -11.12 15.30
N ASN A 27 10.30 -11.63 14.11
CA ASN A 27 8.93 -12.04 13.81
C ASN A 27 8.49 -13.22 14.68
N LEU A 28 9.37 -14.20 14.93
CA LEU A 28 9.09 -15.31 15.83
C LEU A 28 8.87 -14.83 17.27
N MET A 29 9.62 -13.84 17.74
CA MET A 29 9.39 -13.20 19.03
C MET A 29 8.02 -12.52 19.11
N ILE A 30 7.58 -11.80 18.06
CA ILE A 30 6.24 -11.20 18.01
C ILE A 30 5.18 -12.29 18.04
N ILE A 31 5.34 -13.38 17.28
CA ILE A 31 4.43 -14.52 17.31
C ILE A 31 4.37 -15.14 18.73
N ALA A 32 5.51 -15.39 19.35
CA ALA A 32 5.54 -15.94 20.72
C ALA A 32 4.85 -14.99 21.71
N THR A 33 5.16 -13.69 21.66
CA THR A 33 4.57 -12.67 22.54
C THR A 33 3.05 -12.59 22.40
N SER A 34 2.50 -12.82 21.21
CA SER A 34 1.05 -12.75 20.96
C SER A 34 0.24 -13.80 21.76
N PHE A 35 0.88 -14.89 22.19
CA PHE A 35 0.29 -15.95 23.01
C PHE A 35 0.58 -15.80 24.50
N LEU A 36 1.21 -14.71 24.92
CA LEU A 36 1.56 -14.48 26.32
C LEU A 36 0.59 -13.51 26.99
N THR A 37 0.63 -13.46 28.32
CA THR A 37 -0.23 -12.60 29.13
C THR A 37 0.47 -11.26 29.40
N ARG A 38 -0.29 -10.18 29.47
CA ARG A 38 0.21 -8.86 29.89
C ARG A 38 0.68 -8.91 31.34
N ASP A 39 1.79 -8.22 31.60
CA ASP A 39 2.28 -7.92 32.94
C ASP A 39 2.50 -6.38 33.07
N ASP A 40 2.02 -5.83 34.18
CA ASP A 40 2.14 -4.38 34.40
C ASP A 40 3.57 -3.95 34.77
N ALA A 41 4.40 -4.87 35.30
CA ALA A 41 5.80 -4.61 35.66
C ALA A 41 6.78 -4.85 34.51
N ASN A 42 6.63 -5.97 33.80
CA ASN A 42 7.59 -6.44 32.78
C ASN A 42 6.99 -6.45 31.35
N PHE A 43 5.84 -5.86 31.14
CA PHE A 43 5.07 -5.82 29.88
C PHE A 43 4.55 -7.17 29.41
N VAL A 44 5.25 -8.28 29.71
CA VAL A 44 4.93 -9.65 29.27
C VAL A 44 5.20 -10.63 30.41
N LYS A 45 4.21 -11.47 30.73
CA LYS A 45 4.33 -12.61 31.63
C LYS A 45 4.33 -13.91 30.82
N LEU A 46 5.24 -14.83 31.14
CA LEU A 46 5.38 -16.11 30.44
C LEU A 46 4.26 -17.09 30.83
N VAL A 47 3.00 -16.68 30.65
CA VAL A 47 1.81 -17.51 30.84
C VAL A 47 1.08 -17.52 29.51
N PHE A 48 0.87 -18.72 28.97
CA PHE A 48 0.18 -18.91 27.69
C PHE A 48 -1.30 -18.55 27.80
N THR A 49 -1.78 -17.77 26.83
CA THR A 49 -3.20 -17.39 26.73
C THR A 49 -3.61 -17.21 25.27
N LEU A 50 -4.90 -17.41 24.98
CA LEU A 50 -5.55 -17.06 23.72
C LEU A 50 -6.44 -15.83 23.85
N ASP A 51 -6.52 -15.20 25.03
CA ASP A 51 -7.39 -14.05 25.30
C ASP A 51 -7.09 -12.85 24.40
N ASN A 52 -5.82 -12.68 24.01
CA ASN A 52 -5.45 -11.61 23.07
C ASN A 52 -6.17 -11.73 21.73
N TYR A 53 -6.37 -12.94 21.24
CA TYR A 53 -7.11 -13.20 20.00
C TYR A 53 -8.62 -13.12 20.18
N SER A 54 -9.16 -13.52 21.34
CA SER A 54 -10.58 -13.33 21.64
C SER A 54 -10.96 -11.86 21.75
N ARG A 55 -10.09 -11.02 22.33
CA ARG A 55 -10.27 -9.56 22.39
C ARG A 55 -10.31 -8.89 21.02
N LEU A 56 -9.66 -9.45 20.01
CA LEU A 56 -9.73 -8.94 18.63
C LEU A 56 -11.11 -9.12 17.99
N LEU A 57 -11.93 -10.03 18.52
CA LEU A 57 -13.33 -10.22 18.10
C LEU A 57 -14.29 -9.19 18.74
N ASP A 58 -13.80 -8.37 19.68
CA ASP A 58 -14.57 -7.25 20.20
C ASP A 58 -14.94 -6.28 19.05
N PRO A 59 -16.21 -5.84 18.94
CA PRO A 59 -16.67 -4.96 17.89
C PRO A 59 -15.78 -3.75 17.65
N VAL A 60 -15.19 -3.17 18.70
CA VAL A 60 -14.32 -1.99 18.61
C VAL A 60 -13.10 -2.25 17.72
N TYR A 61 -12.42 -3.40 17.88
CA TYR A 61 -11.22 -3.73 17.12
C TYR A 61 -11.55 -4.25 15.72
N TYR A 62 -12.62 -5.02 15.63
CA TYR A 62 -13.13 -5.53 14.36
C TYR A 62 -13.56 -4.39 13.43
N ASP A 63 -14.28 -3.39 13.95
CA ASP A 63 -14.70 -2.21 13.19
C ASP A 63 -13.50 -1.39 12.70
N VAL A 64 -12.44 -1.24 13.51
CA VAL A 64 -11.21 -0.56 13.08
C VAL A 64 -10.51 -1.35 11.97
N LEU A 65 -10.50 -2.68 12.03
CA LEU A 65 -9.91 -3.53 10.99
C LEU A 65 -10.68 -3.36 9.66
N LEU A 66 -12.02 -3.43 9.69
CA LEU A 66 -12.87 -3.22 8.53
C LEU A 66 -12.74 -1.80 7.97
N HIS A 67 -12.70 -0.80 8.85
CA HIS A 67 -12.48 0.58 8.45
C HIS A 67 -11.14 0.74 7.74
N SER A 68 -10.06 0.14 8.27
CA SER A 68 -8.74 0.16 7.66
C SER A 68 -8.72 -0.50 6.29
N LEU A 69 -9.41 -1.63 6.15
CA LEU A 69 -9.54 -2.33 4.87
C LEU A 69 -10.28 -1.48 3.84
N ASN A 70 -11.37 -0.83 4.25
CA ASN A 70 -12.15 0.05 3.38
C ASN A 70 -11.34 1.27 2.95
N MET A 71 -10.63 1.93 3.88
CA MET A 71 -9.77 3.08 3.58
C MET A 71 -8.63 2.69 2.64
N ALA A 72 -7.99 1.53 2.86
CA ALA A 72 -6.95 1.01 1.98
C ALA A 72 -7.50 0.69 0.59
N LEU A 73 -8.71 0.10 0.49
CA LEU A 73 -9.37 -0.17 -0.78
C LEU A 73 -9.68 1.13 -1.53
N LEU A 74 -10.28 2.12 -0.88
CA LEU A 74 -10.59 3.41 -1.49
C LEU A 74 -9.33 4.14 -1.96
N ALA A 75 -8.27 4.15 -1.15
CA ALA A 75 -6.98 4.71 -1.53
C ALA A 75 -6.37 3.97 -2.74
N THR A 76 -6.48 2.63 -2.79
CA THR A 76 -6.00 1.81 -3.90
C THR A 76 -6.77 2.10 -5.19
N LEU A 77 -8.10 2.19 -5.11
CA LEU A 77 -8.94 2.55 -6.26
C LEU A 77 -8.63 3.97 -6.76
N ALA A 78 -8.43 4.92 -5.86
CA ALA A 78 -8.03 6.28 -6.21
C ALA A 78 -6.63 6.31 -6.85
N CYS A 79 -5.66 5.57 -6.30
CA CYS A 79 -4.34 5.41 -6.92
C CYS A 79 -4.42 4.77 -8.31
N LEU A 80 -5.28 3.78 -8.50
CA LEU A 80 -5.48 3.14 -9.81
C LEU A 80 -6.12 4.12 -10.80
N ALA A 81 -7.16 4.83 -10.39
CA ALA A 81 -7.87 5.79 -11.22
C ALA A 81 -6.96 6.95 -11.69
N LEU A 82 -6.03 7.40 -10.86
CA LEU A 82 -5.06 8.45 -11.20
C LEU A 82 -3.80 7.87 -11.86
N GLY A 83 -3.32 6.75 -11.36
CA GLY A 83 -2.08 6.12 -11.78
C GLY A 83 -2.16 5.49 -13.17
N TYR A 84 -3.30 4.90 -13.54
CA TYR A 84 -3.46 4.25 -14.84
C TYR A 84 -3.37 5.25 -16.00
N PRO A 85 -4.12 6.37 -16.01
CA PRO A 85 -3.98 7.39 -17.05
C PRO A 85 -2.57 8.00 -17.10
N PHE A 86 -1.96 8.22 -15.93
CA PHE A 86 -0.61 8.76 -15.84
C PHE A 86 0.44 7.77 -16.40
N ALA A 87 0.37 6.49 -16.04
CA ALA A 87 1.24 5.44 -16.58
C ALA A 87 1.05 5.26 -18.09
N TRP A 88 -0.21 5.33 -18.56
CA TRP A 88 -0.54 5.31 -19.98
C TRP A 88 0.07 6.47 -20.76
N PHE A 89 -0.02 7.67 -20.22
CA PHE A 89 0.62 8.85 -20.79
C PHE A 89 2.14 8.69 -20.84
N LEU A 90 2.76 8.27 -19.73
CA LEU A 90 4.20 8.03 -19.66
C LEU A 90 4.69 7.02 -20.72
N ALA A 91 3.98 5.92 -20.89
CA ALA A 91 4.37 4.87 -21.84
C ALA A 91 4.31 5.33 -23.31
N ARG A 92 3.57 6.40 -23.60
CA ARG A 92 3.43 6.96 -24.95
C ARG A 92 4.40 8.09 -25.28
N LEU A 93 5.08 8.61 -24.29
CA LEU A 93 6.06 9.66 -24.49
C LEU A 93 7.30 9.15 -25.27
N PRO A 94 8.04 10.07 -25.93
CA PRO A 94 9.31 9.73 -26.54
C PRO A 94 10.30 9.13 -25.52
N GLN A 95 11.09 8.16 -25.95
CA GLN A 95 12.06 7.47 -25.08
C GLN A 95 13.02 8.40 -24.34
N LYS A 96 13.32 9.58 -24.91
CA LYS A 96 14.21 10.57 -24.29
C LYS A 96 13.61 11.25 -23.04
N VAL A 97 12.29 11.40 -22.97
CA VAL A 97 11.58 12.13 -21.88
C VAL A 97 11.14 11.20 -20.75
N ARG A 98 10.86 9.93 -21.06
CA ARG A 98 10.36 8.94 -20.08
C ARG A 98 11.24 8.82 -18.83
N PRO A 99 12.59 8.66 -18.95
CA PRO A 99 13.45 8.50 -17.79
C PRO A 99 13.40 9.70 -16.85
N LEU A 100 13.30 10.92 -17.41
CA LEU A 100 13.21 12.14 -16.62
C LEU A 100 11.91 12.18 -15.79
N LEU A 101 10.76 11.83 -16.38
CA LEU A 101 9.49 11.85 -15.67
C LEU A 101 9.39 10.73 -14.63
N LEU A 102 9.93 9.54 -14.93
CA LEU A 102 10.06 8.45 -13.94
C LEU A 102 10.99 8.87 -12.79
N PHE A 103 12.09 9.53 -13.09
CA PHE A 103 12.98 10.09 -12.07
C PHE A 103 12.24 11.12 -11.20
N LEU A 104 11.54 12.06 -11.78
CA LEU A 104 10.75 13.07 -11.05
C LEU A 104 9.64 12.44 -10.20
N LEU A 105 9.06 11.32 -10.62
CA LEU A 105 8.09 10.57 -9.82
C LEU A 105 8.73 9.98 -8.56
N ILE A 106 10.02 9.57 -8.63
CA ILE A 106 10.75 8.93 -7.54
C ILE A 106 11.43 9.94 -6.62
N VAL A 107 11.87 11.11 -7.13
CA VAL A 107 12.58 12.14 -6.36
C VAL A 107 11.93 12.48 -5.01
N PRO A 108 10.59 12.63 -4.89
CA PRO A 108 9.96 12.88 -3.60
C PRO A 108 10.23 11.82 -2.54
N PHE A 109 10.60 10.58 -2.94
CA PHE A 109 10.92 9.50 -1.98
C PHE A 109 12.27 9.70 -1.26
N TRP A 110 13.14 10.56 -1.76
CA TRP A 110 14.38 10.92 -1.07
C TRP A 110 14.13 11.79 0.15
N THR A 111 12.94 12.40 0.24
CA THR A 111 12.53 13.13 1.44
C THR A 111 11.73 12.22 2.38
N ASN A 112 11.87 12.45 3.69
CA ASN A 112 11.15 11.72 4.70
C ASN A 112 9.61 11.84 4.49
N SER A 113 8.90 10.72 4.53
CA SER A 113 7.45 10.66 4.29
C SER A 113 6.65 11.45 5.33
N LEU A 114 7.11 11.52 6.59
CA LEU A 114 6.47 12.35 7.63
C LEU A 114 6.51 13.83 7.25
N ILE A 115 7.67 14.33 6.81
CA ILE A 115 7.82 15.75 6.41
C ILE A 115 6.87 16.05 5.24
N ARG A 116 6.76 15.14 4.29
CA ARG A 116 5.83 15.27 3.16
C ARG A 116 4.37 15.36 3.60
N ILE A 117 3.96 14.53 4.56
CA ILE A 117 2.59 14.57 5.12
C ILE A 117 2.36 15.85 5.93
N TYR A 118 3.36 16.35 6.68
CA TYR A 118 3.25 17.66 7.33
C TYR A 118 3.05 18.80 6.32
N GLY A 119 3.81 18.78 5.22
CA GLY A 119 3.62 19.74 4.13
C GLY A 119 2.22 19.67 3.51
N LEU A 120 1.73 18.45 3.25
CA LEU A 120 0.39 18.23 2.73
C LEU A 120 -0.69 18.69 3.73
N LYS A 121 -0.50 18.45 5.03
CA LYS A 121 -1.38 18.92 6.11
C LYS A 121 -1.48 20.45 6.11
N ILE A 122 -0.36 21.17 6.00
CA ILE A 122 -0.34 22.63 5.92
C ILE A 122 -1.07 23.09 4.66
N PHE A 123 -0.82 22.46 3.54
CA PHE A 123 -1.44 22.78 2.24
C PHE A 123 -2.96 22.62 2.28
N LEU A 124 -3.49 21.54 2.89
CA LEU A 124 -4.91 21.21 2.96
C LEU A 124 -5.61 21.80 4.18
N SER A 125 -4.92 22.51 5.08
CA SER A 125 -5.54 23.12 6.26
C SER A 125 -6.59 24.16 5.89
N THR A 126 -7.50 24.48 6.82
CA THR A 126 -8.57 25.45 6.60
C THR A 126 -8.02 26.85 6.24
N LYS A 127 -6.86 27.21 6.80
CA LYS A 127 -6.11 28.43 6.47
C LYS A 127 -4.87 28.10 5.62
N GLY A 128 -4.95 27.05 4.79
CA GLY A 128 -3.84 26.58 3.97
C GLY A 128 -3.90 27.09 2.55
N TYR A 129 -2.79 26.93 1.84
CA TYR A 129 -2.61 27.44 0.49
C TYR A 129 -3.67 26.97 -0.51
N LEU A 130 -4.23 25.77 -0.36
CA LEU A 130 -5.31 25.29 -1.22
C LEU A 130 -6.57 26.16 -1.08
N ASN A 131 -7.00 26.43 0.15
CA ASN A 131 -8.18 27.24 0.41
C ASN A 131 -7.97 28.70 -0.01
N GLU A 132 -6.80 29.26 0.28
CA GLU A 132 -6.46 30.63 -0.16
C GLU A 132 -6.48 30.75 -1.68
N PHE A 133 -5.93 29.77 -2.38
CA PHE A 133 -5.93 29.73 -3.85
C PHE A 133 -7.35 29.60 -4.44
N LEU A 134 -8.21 28.74 -3.86
CA LEU A 134 -9.59 28.55 -4.32
C LEU A 134 -10.47 29.78 -4.04
N LEU A 135 -10.26 30.45 -2.91
CA LEU A 135 -10.92 31.72 -2.57
C LEU A 135 -10.49 32.84 -3.54
N TRP A 136 -9.18 32.93 -3.83
CA TRP A 136 -8.65 33.89 -4.79
C TRP A 136 -9.20 33.69 -6.21
N LEU A 137 -9.40 32.44 -6.63
CA LEU A 137 -10.02 32.12 -7.93
C LEU A 137 -11.56 32.36 -7.94
N GLY A 138 -12.18 32.63 -6.79
CA GLY A 138 -13.63 32.77 -6.70
C GLY A 138 -14.41 31.45 -6.91
N VAL A 139 -13.75 30.30 -6.75
CA VAL A 139 -14.38 28.97 -6.89
C VAL A 139 -15.17 28.60 -5.66
N ILE A 140 -14.77 29.08 -4.49
CA ILE A 140 -15.43 28.88 -3.19
C ILE A 140 -15.58 30.22 -2.48
N ASP A 141 -16.69 30.35 -1.70
CA ASP A 141 -16.95 31.54 -0.88
C ASP A 141 -16.48 31.38 0.56
N THR A 142 -16.35 30.14 1.02
CA THR A 142 -15.89 29.78 2.38
C THR A 142 -14.85 28.68 2.34
N PRO A 143 -13.87 28.68 3.27
CA PRO A 143 -12.83 27.65 3.32
C PRO A 143 -13.41 26.25 3.54
N ILE A 144 -12.96 25.28 2.73
CA ILE A 144 -13.35 23.88 2.83
C ILE A 144 -12.60 23.23 4.00
N ARG A 145 -13.31 22.51 4.85
CA ARG A 145 -12.73 21.72 5.94
C ARG A 145 -12.41 20.29 5.45
N ILE A 146 -11.23 20.12 4.86
CA ILE A 146 -10.76 18.82 4.39
C ILE A 146 -10.11 18.03 5.53
N MET A 147 -9.33 18.69 6.40
CA MET A 147 -8.60 18.06 7.50
C MET A 147 -9.51 17.39 8.51
N PHE A 148 -9.02 16.29 9.08
CA PHE A 148 -9.69 15.44 10.08
C PHE A 148 -10.93 14.72 9.52
N THR A 149 -10.93 14.44 8.23
CA THR A 149 -11.97 13.67 7.52
C THR A 149 -11.37 12.39 6.91
N PRO A 150 -12.21 11.38 6.57
CA PRO A 150 -11.75 10.21 5.79
C PRO A 150 -11.10 10.62 4.47
N SER A 151 -11.61 11.66 3.82
CA SER A 151 -11.05 12.16 2.55
C SER A 151 -9.62 12.66 2.70
N ALA A 152 -9.29 13.33 3.82
CA ALA A 152 -7.91 13.75 4.07
C ALA A 152 -6.96 12.57 4.19
N VAL A 153 -7.38 11.49 4.86
CA VAL A 153 -6.57 10.26 4.97
C VAL A 153 -6.37 9.64 3.60
N ILE A 154 -7.43 9.51 2.79
CA ILE A 154 -7.32 8.97 1.43
C ILE A 154 -6.36 9.81 0.58
N ILE A 155 -6.47 11.14 0.61
CA ILE A 155 -5.56 12.04 -0.11
C ILE A 155 -4.11 11.82 0.34
N GLY A 156 -3.88 11.71 1.66
CA GLY A 156 -2.55 11.44 2.21
C GLY A 156 -1.98 10.08 1.79
N LEU A 157 -2.82 9.02 1.82
CA LEU A 157 -2.44 7.69 1.36
C LEU A 157 -2.12 7.68 -0.14
N VAL A 158 -2.97 8.31 -0.96
CA VAL A 158 -2.75 8.43 -2.42
C VAL A 158 -1.45 9.19 -2.69
N TYR A 159 -1.22 10.31 -2.02
CA TYR A 159 0.00 11.10 -2.19
C TYR A 159 1.29 10.31 -1.92
N ILE A 160 1.27 9.46 -0.88
CA ILE A 160 2.42 8.61 -0.54
C ILE A 160 2.54 7.41 -1.47
N LEU A 161 1.42 6.77 -1.84
CA LEU A 161 1.42 5.44 -2.45
C LEU A 161 1.27 5.45 -3.99
N LEU A 162 0.89 6.59 -4.59
CA LEU A 162 0.68 6.69 -6.04
C LEU A 162 1.87 6.17 -6.87
N PRO A 163 3.14 6.47 -6.57
CA PRO A 163 4.26 5.95 -7.34
C PRO A 163 4.37 4.43 -7.32
N PHE A 164 3.98 3.77 -6.22
CA PHE A 164 3.95 2.31 -6.14
C PHE A 164 2.87 1.68 -7.04
N MET A 165 1.82 2.44 -7.36
CA MET A 165 0.83 2.05 -8.36
C MET A 165 1.35 2.29 -9.78
N VAL A 166 1.96 3.45 -10.03
CA VAL A 166 2.39 3.87 -11.38
C VAL A 166 3.49 2.97 -11.95
N MET A 167 4.47 2.55 -11.14
CA MET A 167 5.62 1.78 -11.62
C MET A 167 5.25 0.42 -12.24
N PRO A 168 4.46 -0.46 -11.58
CA PRO A 168 4.03 -1.72 -12.19
C PRO A 168 3.10 -1.52 -13.39
N LEU A 169 2.22 -0.51 -13.32
CA LEU A 169 1.35 -0.15 -14.44
C LEU A 169 2.16 0.26 -15.67
N TYR A 170 3.11 1.18 -15.49
CA TYR A 170 4.02 1.62 -16.55
C TYR A 170 4.76 0.44 -17.16
N SER A 171 5.37 -0.42 -16.33
CA SER A 171 6.11 -1.60 -16.81
C SER A 171 5.26 -2.56 -17.63
N SER A 172 3.97 -2.72 -17.29
CA SER A 172 3.05 -3.57 -18.05
C SER A 172 2.55 -2.90 -19.33
N ILE A 173 2.26 -1.60 -19.28
CA ILE A 173 1.78 -0.84 -20.43
C ILE A 173 2.88 -0.65 -21.47
N GLU A 174 4.14 -0.45 -21.03
CA GLU A 174 5.28 -0.28 -21.93
C GLU A 174 5.56 -1.53 -22.78
N LYS A 175 5.21 -2.71 -22.25
CA LYS A 175 5.36 -4.01 -22.96
C LYS A 175 4.24 -4.31 -23.95
N LEU A 176 3.23 -3.46 -24.06
CA LEU A 176 2.14 -3.67 -25.03
C LEU A 176 2.65 -3.50 -26.45
N ASP A 177 2.46 -4.52 -27.26
CA ASP A 177 2.80 -4.49 -28.67
C ASP A 177 1.86 -3.58 -29.44
N ARG A 178 2.42 -2.56 -30.11
CA ARG A 178 1.67 -1.63 -30.96
C ARG A 178 0.89 -2.33 -32.09
N PRO A 179 1.46 -3.32 -32.79
CA PRO A 179 0.76 -4.07 -33.84
C PRO A 179 -0.57 -4.68 -33.37
N LEU A 180 -0.67 -5.14 -32.11
CA LEU A 180 -1.92 -5.67 -31.57
C LEU A 180 -3.03 -4.61 -31.50
N LEU A 181 -2.66 -3.38 -31.16
CA LEU A 181 -3.61 -2.26 -31.09
C LEU A 181 -4.02 -1.77 -32.47
N GLU A 182 -3.13 -1.85 -33.45
CA GLU A 182 -3.38 -1.52 -34.85
C GLU A 182 -4.29 -2.58 -35.49
N ALA A 183 -3.99 -3.87 -35.31
CA ALA A 183 -4.84 -4.96 -35.79
C ALA A 183 -6.27 -4.92 -35.22
N ALA A 184 -6.43 -4.59 -33.94
CA ALA A 184 -7.75 -4.41 -33.35
C ALA A 184 -8.54 -3.27 -34.01
N LYS A 185 -7.87 -2.18 -34.35
CA LYS A 185 -8.47 -1.05 -35.05
C LYS A 185 -8.85 -1.41 -36.49
N ASP A 186 -7.99 -2.16 -37.19
CA ASP A 186 -8.25 -2.62 -38.56
C ASP A 186 -9.45 -3.60 -38.63
N LEU A 187 -9.67 -4.36 -37.56
CA LEU A 187 -10.86 -5.20 -37.36
C LEU A 187 -12.11 -4.42 -36.93
N GLY A 188 -12.05 -3.08 -36.88
CA GLY A 188 -13.19 -2.22 -36.58
C GLY A 188 -13.49 -2.07 -35.07
N ALA A 189 -12.59 -2.49 -34.18
CA ALA A 189 -12.82 -2.31 -32.76
C ALA A 189 -12.80 -0.82 -32.35
N SER A 190 -13.81 -0.38 -31.60
CA SER A 190 -13.83 0.95 -31.03
C SER A 190 -12.73 1.14 -29.98
N LYS A 191 -12.36 2.40 -29.67
CA LYS A 191 -11.36 2.70 -28.62
C LYS A 191 -11.71 2.08 -27.28
N LEU A 192 -12.99 2.07 -26.89
CA LEU A 192 -13.47 1.50 -25.65
C LEU A 192 -13.37 -0.04 -25.67
N GLN A 193 -13.74 -0.67 -26.80
CA GLN A 193 -13.59 -2.12 -26.96
C GLN A 193 -12.14 -2.55 -26.90
N THR A 194 -11.25 -1.87 -27.61
CA THR A 194 -9.80 -2.11 -27.54
C THR A 194 -9.28 -1.95 -26.10
N PHE A 195 -9.72 -0.91 -25.39
CA PHE A 195 -9.32 -0.69 -24.00
C PHE A 195 -9.77 -1.82 -23.07
N ILE A 196 -11.06 -2.18 -23.09
CA ILE A 196 -11.63 -3.18 -22.17
C ILE A 196 -11.21 -4.60 -22.53
N ARG A 197 -11.18 -4.95 -23.83
CA ARG A 197 -10.96 -6.34 -24.28
C ARG A 197 -9.51 -6.71 -24.53
N ILE A 198 -8.62 -5.73 -24.76
CA ILE A 198 -7.22 -5.96 -25.11
C ILE A 198 -6.29 -5.33 -24.07
N ILE A 199 -6.39 -4.03 -23.86
CA ILE A 199 -5.42 -3.30 -23.04
C ILE A 199 -5.53 -3.71 -21.57
N ILE A 200 -6.73 -3.68 -20.98
CA ILE A 200 -6.91 -4.07 -19.57
C ILE A 200 -6.44 -5.51 -19.31
N PRO A 201 -6.87 -6.54 -20.08
CA PRO A 201 -6.40 -7.91 -19.86
C PRO A 201 -4.89 -8.06 -19.96
N LEU A 202 -4.25 -7.46 -20.95
CA LEU A 202 -2.79 -7.53 -21.13
C LEU A 202 -2.01 -6.76 -20.05
N THR A 203 -2.60 -5.70 -19.48
CA THR A 203 -1.98 -4.94 -18.37
C THR A 203 -2.41 -5.42 -16.99
N MET A 204 -3.27 -6.44 -16.90
CA MET A 204 -3.78 -6.99 -15.63
C MET A 204 -2.66 -7.36 -14.63
N PRO A 205 -1.54 -7.98 -15.02
CA PRO A 205 -0.46 -8.25 -14.09
C PRO A 205 0.08 -6.97 -13.42
N GLY A 206 0.20 -5.87 -14.16
CA GLY A 206 0.62 -4.57 -13.63
C GLY A 206 -0.43 -3.93 -12.72
N ILE A 207 -1.72 -4.01 -13.10
CA ILE A 207 -2.83 -3.52 -12.29
C ILE A 207 -2.83 -4.21 -10.94
N ILE A 208 -2.77 -5.53 -10.94
CA ILE A 208 -2.84 -6.32 -9.72
C ILE A 208 -1.60 -6.12 -8.85
N ALA A 209 -0.40 -6.07 -9.44
CA ALA A 209 0.83 -5.78 -8.70
C ALA A 209 0.79 -4.38 -8.07
N GLY A 210 0.34 -3.37 -8.80
CA GLY A 210 0.18 -2.01 -8.28
C GLY A 210 -0.85 -1.94 -7.15
N CYS A 211 -2.00 -2.59 -7.31
CA CYS A 211 -3.02 -2.66 -6.25
C CYS A 211 -2.48 -3.27 -4.95
N LEU A 212 -1.69 -4.34 -5.03
CA LEU A 212 -1.07 -4.94 -3.85
C LEU A 212 -0.04 -4.03 -3.20
N LEU A 213 0.84 -3.43 -3.99
CA LEU A 213 1.87 -2.54 -3.49
C LEU A 213 1.30 -1.28 -2.82
N VAL A 214 0.07 -0.92 -3.13
CA VAL A 214 -0.66 0.19 -2.48
C VAL A 214 -1.48 -0.30 -1.29
N MET A 215 -2.28 -1.35 -1.47
CA MET A 215 -3.27 -1.78 -0.48
C MET A 215 -2.65 -2.29 0.80
N LEU A 216 -1.57 -3.09 0.71
CA LEU A 216 -0.94 -3.67 1.89
C LEU A 216 -0.33 -2.61 2.82
N PRO A 217 0.52 -1.67 2.34
CA PRO A 217 1.04 -0.60 3.18
C PRO A 217 -0.05 0.36 3.68
N ALA A 218 -1.09 0.64 2.88
CA ALA A 218 -2.15 1.59 3.25
C ALA A 218 -2.83 1.22 4.57
N MET A 219 -3.00 -0.06 4.88
CA MET A 219 -3.58 -0.52 6.15
C MET A 219 -2.72 -0.18 7.38
N GLY A 220 -1.38 -0.14 7.20
CA GLY A 220 -0.41 0.06 8.29
C GLY A 220 0.13 1.49 8.44
N LEU A 221 -0.15 2.41 7.52
CA LEU A 221 0.39 3.78 7.52
C LEU A 221 -0.26 4.68 8.58
N PHE A 222 -0.08 4.33 9.87
CA PHE A 222 -0.69 5.00 11.01
C PHE A 222 -0.43 6.51 11.08
N TYR A 223 0.76 6.98 10.68
CA TYR A 223 1.12 8.39 10.75
C TYR A 223 0.30 9.28 9.81
N VAL A 224 -0.21 8.74 8.70
CA VAL A 224 -1.11 9.47 7.79
C VAL A 224 -2.44 9.73 8.51
N SER A 225 -3.01 8.70 9.13
CA SER A 225 -4.24 8.82 9.91
C SER A 225 -4.04 9.72 11.14
N ASP A 226 -2.95 9.58 11.89
CA ASP A 226 -2.63 10.43 13.05
C ASP A 226 -2.58 11.92 12.68
N LEU A 227 -1.96 12.27 11.55
CA LEU A 227 -1.74 13.66 11.16
C LEU A 227 -2.92 14.29 10.43
N MET A 228 -3.69 13.50 9.67
CA MET A 228 -4.72 14.00 8.76
C MET A 228 -6.13 13.53 9.10
N GLY A 229 -6.29 12.37 9.75
CA GLY A 229 -7.58 11.71 9.97
C GLY A 229 -8.27 12.10 11.28
N GLY A 230 -7.49 12.49 12.28
CA GLY A 230 -8.01 12.74 13.63
C GLY A 230 -8.50 11.46 14.34
N ALA A 231 -9.11 11.61 15.52
CA ALA A 231 -9.45 10.49 16.40
C ALA A 231 -10.49 9.50 15.83
N LYS A 232 -11.31 9.93 14.88
CA LYS A 232 -12.39 9.10 14.31
C LYS A 232 -11.97 8.23 13.12
N ASN A 233 -10.80 8.49 12.55
CA ASN A 233 -10.32 7.80 11.33
C ASN A 233 -9.04 7.00 11.61
N LEU A 234 -9.06 6.25 12.71
CA LEU A 234 -7.94 5.40 13.11
C LEU A 234 -7.82 4.19 12.16
N LEU A 235 -6.59 3.89 11.76
CA LEU A 235 -6.25 2.66 11.05
C LEU A 235 -5.76 1.61 12.05
N ILE A 236 -5.75 0.35 11.64
CA ILE A 236 -5.26 -0.76 12.48
C ILE A 236 -3.81 -0.53 12.94
N GLY A 237 -2.98 0.13 12.12
CA GLY A 237 -1.64 0.54 12.50
C GLY A 237 -1.60 1.51 13.69
N ASN A 238 -2.63 2.35 13.88
CA ASN A 238 -2.75 3.24 15.05
C ASN A 238 -3.04 2.44 16.31
N VAL A 239 -3.88 1.40 16.21
CA VAL A 239 -4.16 0.49 17.33
C VAL A 239 -2.87 -0.22 17.74
N ILE A 240 -2.14 -0.83 16.79
CA ILE A 240 -0.87 -1.49 17.06
C ILE A 240 0.11 -0.54 17.76
N LYS A 241 0.32 0.66 17.19
CA LYS A 241 1.16 1.69 17.80
C LYS A 241 0.74 2.01 19.23
N SER A 242 -0.56 2.21 19.46
CA SER A 242 -1.09 2.58 20.78
C SER A 242 -0.88 1.46 21.81
N GLN A 243 -1.05 0.19 21.42
CA GLN A 243 -0.84 -0.95 22.32
C GLN A 243 0.64 -1.04 22.74
N PHE A 244 1.58 -0.86 21.83
CA PHE A 244 3.00 -0.93 22.16
C PHE A 244 3.51 0.29 22.94
N LEU A 245 3.12 1.51 22.54
CA LEU A 245 3.73 2.74 23.04
C LEU A 245 2.97 3.40 24.19
N ASN A 246 1.62 3.41 24.11
CA ASN A 246 0.78 4.17 25.06
C ASN A 246 0.23 3.27 26.17
N ILE A 247 -0.44 2.17 25.79
CA ILE A 247 -1.12 1.24 26.71
C ILE A 247 -0.13 0.25 27.32
N ARG A 248 0.98 -0.03 26.62
CA ARG A 248 2.01 -0.99 26.98
C ARG A 248 1.48 -2.42 27.15
N ASP A 249 0.46 -2.78 26.36
CA ASP A 249 -0.08 -4.15 26.24
C ASP A 249 0.59 -4.83 25.04
N TRP A 250 1.83 -5.24 25.23
CA TRP A 250 2.65 -5.82 24.18
C TRP A 250 2.07 -7.13 23.62
N PRO A 251 1.52 -8.05 24.44
CA PRO A 251 0.88 -9.27 23.93
C PRO A 251 -0.29 -8.99 22.99
N PHE A 252 -1.16 -8.05 23.35
CA PHE A 252 -2.28 -7.68 22.50
C PHE A 252 -1.85 -6.92 21.24
N GLY A 253 -0.85 -6.04 21.36
CA GLY A 253 -0.22 -5.38 20.20
C GLY A 253 0.40 -6.37 19.22
N ALA A 254 1.07 -7.41 19.76
CA ALA A 254 1.64 -8.50 18.96
C ALA A 254 0.54 -9.33 18.28
N ALA A 255 -0.53 -9.71 18.98
CA ALA A 255 -1.68 -10.44 18.40
C ALA A 255 -2.35 -9.64 17.27
N THR A 256 -2.52 -8.33 17.47
CA THR A 256 -3.07 -7.42 16.43
C THR A 256 -2.15 -7.36 15.20
N SER A 257 -0.83 -7.29 15.42
CA SER A 257 0.16 -7.28 14.31
C SER A 257 0.16 -8.59 13.52
N ILE A 258 0.06 -9.74 14.20
CA ILE A 258 -0.04 -11.06 13.56
C ILE A 258 -1.33 -11.18 12.78
N THR A 259 -2.46 -10.73 13.34
CA THR A 259 -3.76 -10.74 12.64
C THR A 259 -3.71 -9.89 11.38
N LEU A 260 -3.12 -8.69 11.42
CA LEU A 260 -2.90 -7.87 10.24
C LEU A 260 -2.04 -8.59 9.20
N THR A 261 -0.95 -9.23 9.65
CA THR A 261 -0.06 -10.00 8.76
C THR A 261 -0.80 -11.17 8.10
N LEU A 262 -1.66 -11.87 8.83
CA LEU A 262 -2.49 -12.95 8.28
C LEU A 262 -3.51 -12.44 7.25
N VAL A 263 -4.16 -11.30 7.52
CA VAL A 263 -5.06 -10.65 6.56
C VAL A 263 -4.31 -10.28 5.28
N MET A 264 -3.12 -9.67 5.42
CA MET A 264 -2.27 -9.35 4.27
C MET A 264 -1.83 -10.61 3.50
N GLY A 265 -1.45 -11.66 4.21
CA GLY A 265 -1.09 -12.96 3.63
C GLY A 265 -2.24 -13.61 2.87
N LEU A 266 -3.47 -13.55 3.43
CA LEU A 266 -4.67 -14.02 2.76
C LEU A 266 -4.95 -13.23 1.47
N MET A 267 -4.80 -11.92 1.50
CA MET A 267 -4.94 -11.06 0.31
C MET A 267 -3.91 -11.42 -0.76
N LEU A 268 -2.66 -11.68 -0.39
CA LEU A 268 -1.62 -12.17 -1.31
C LEU A 268 -1.97 -13.53 -1.90
N LEU A 269 -2.54 -14.45 -1.13
CA LEU A 269 -2.97 -15.76 -1.63
C LEU A 269 -4.15 -15.65 -2.60
N ILE A 270 -5.13 -14.81 -2.30
CA ILE A 270 -6.26 -14.52 -3.20
C ILE A 270 -5.72 -13.94 -4.52
N TYR A 271 -4.83 -12.98 -4.42
CA TYR A 271 -4.13 -12.42 -5.58
C TYR A 271 -3.43 -13.48 -6.43
N TRP A 272 -2.58 -14.30 -5.82
CA TRP A 272 -1.81 -15.31 -6.53
C TRP A 272 -2.72 -16.31 -7.28
N ARG A 273 -3.86 -16.68 -6.65
CA ARG A 273 -4.86 -17.52 -7.31
C ARG A 273 -5.55 -16.80 -8.46
N ALA A 274 -5.95 -15.54 -8.26
CA ALA A 274 -6.57 -14.75 -9.32
C ALA A 274 -5.62 -14.54 -10.52
N ALA A 275 -4.36 -14.22 -10.27
CA ALA A 275 -3.35 -14.06 -11.31
C ALA A 275 -3.10 -15.36 -12.10
N ARG A 276 -3.07 -16.52 -11.41
CA ARG A 276 -2.95 -17.83 -12.09
C ARG A 276 -4.13 -18.16 -12.98
N LEU A 277 -5.36 -17.86 -12.53
CA LEU A 277 -6.56 -18.10 -13.32
C LEU A 277 -6.62 -17.24 -14.58
N LEU A 278 -6.14 -15.99 -14.49
CA LEU A 278 -6.09 -15.07 -15.62
C LEU A 278 -5.00 -15.48 -16.63
N ASN A 279 -3.80 -15.85 -16.19
CA ASN A 279 -2.75 -16.33 -17.09
C ASN A 279 -3.14 -17.62 -17.83
N LYS A 280 -3.86 -18.53 -17.16
CA LYS A 280 -4.35 -19.76 -17.80
C LYS A 280 -5.38 -19.51 -18.90
N LYS A 281 -6.17 -18.44 -18.82
CA LYS A 281 -7.11 -18.05 -19.87
C LYS A 281 -6.41 -17.48 -21.10
N VAL A 282 -5.34 -16.72 -20.89
CA VAL A 282 -4.54 -16.12 -21.98
C VAL A 282 -3.72 -17.16 -22.75
N GLU A 283 -3.36 -18.29 -22.12
CA GLU A 283 -2.65 -19.41 -22.80
C GLU A 283 -3.59 -20.37 -23.56
N LEU A 284 -4.92 -20.27 -23.37
CA LEU A 284 -5.92 -21.17 -23.98
C LEU A 284 -6.72 -20.51 -25.12
N GLU A 285 -6.54 -19.22 -25.37
CA GLU A 285 -7.05 -18.45 -26.50
C GLU A 285 -5.93 -18.13 -27.52
#